data_06b102ef241103f6e635a2c65781406d
#
_entry.id   06b102ef241103f6e635a2c65781406d
#
_cell.length_a   1.000
_cell.length_b   1.000
_cell.length_c   1.000
_cell.angle_alpha   90.00
_cell.angle_beta   90.00
_cell.angle_gamma   90.00
#
_symmetry.space_group_name_H-M   'P 1'
#
loop_
_entity.id
_entity.type
_entity.pdbx_description
1 polymer ?
#
loop_
_entity_poly.entity_id
_entity_poly.type
_entity_poly.pdbx_seq_one_letter_code
_entity_poly.pdbx_strand_id
1 'polypeptide(L)'
;MNKYIIHGGRPLFGEVTISGAKNAAVAIIPAALLVDGVCRIENIPQISDVTLFFSILDELGARVRVLNQHAVEIDCRTVRSTHPSYDMARRIRASYYLLGALLGRFGEATVAMPGGCNFGVRPIDQHVKGFRAMGAEVTEGNFVHAAARGGRLAGANVYMDVVSVGATMNIMMAAVLADGTTTIENAAKEPHIVDLANFLNSMGADIKGAGTDSIRIKGVERLSGGTYCIIPDQIEAGT
;
A
#
# COMPACT_ATOMS: atom_id res chain seq x y z
N MET A 1 -23.93 -8.86 -17.67
CA MET A 1 -23.86 -9.20 -16.24
C MET A 1 -23.53 -10.67 -16.13
N ASN A 2 -22.37 -11.03 -15.55
CA ASN A 2 -22.02 -12.44 -15.34
C ASN A 2 -22.79 -12.94 -14.10
N LYS A 3 -23.29 -14.17 -14.15
CA LYS A 3 -23.93 -14.84 -13.00
C LYS A 3 -23.34 -16.24 -12.84
N TYR A 4 -23.24 -16.68 -11.60
CA TYR A 4 -22.87 -18.05 -11.27
C TYR A 4 -24.14 -18.88 -11.11
N ILE A 5 -24.14 -20.10 -11.67
CA ILE A 5 -25.19 -21.10 -11.44
C ILE A 5 -24.52 -22.25 -10.69
N ILE A 6 -24.93 -22.47 -9.45
CA ILE A 6 -24.30 -23.44 -8.56
C ILE A 6 -25.28 -24.58 -8.31
N HIS A 7 -24.87 -25.82 -8.63
CA HIS A 7 -25.57 -27.04 -8.31
C HIS A 7 -24.86 -27.72 -7.15
N GLY A 8 -25.40 -27.59 -5.94
CA GLY A 8 -24.86 -28.19 -4.72
C GLY A 8 -25.25 -29.66 -4.52
N GLY A 9 -25.07 -30.18 -3.29
CA GLY A 9 -25.51 -31.51 -2.89
C GLY A 9 -24.50 -32.63 -3.05
N ARG A 10 -23.25 -32.32 -3.45
CA ARG A 10 -22.13 -33.27 -3.48
C ARG A 10 -21.00 -32.78 -2.59
N PRO A 11 -20.38 -33.62 -1.75
CA PRO A 11 -19.16 -33.24 -1.04
C PRO A 11 -18.03 -32.97 -2.04
N LEU A 12 -17.25 -31.93 -1.75
CA LEU A 12 -16.07 -31.56 -2.54
C LEU A 12 -14.84 -32.21 -1.94
N PHE A 13 -14.01 -32.83 -2.78
CA PHE A 13 -12.70 -33.40 -2.43
C PHE A 13 -11.67 -32.89 -3.43
N GLY A 14 -10.50 -32.46 -2.94
CA GLY A 14 -9.41 -31.97 -3.77
C GLY A 14 -8.48 -31.03 -3.03
N GLU A 15 -7.48 -30.55 -3.74
CA GLU A 15 -6.51 -29.55 -3.27
C GLU A 15 -6.68 -28.27 -4.07
N VAL A 16 -6.54 -27.13 -3.40
CA VAL A 16 -6.57 -25.81 -3.99
C VAL A 16 -5.30 -25.07 -3.61
N THR A 17 -4.58 -24.54 -4.59
CA THR A 17 -3.47 -23.63 -4.32
C THR A 17 -4.00 -22.23 -4.08
N ILE A 18 -3.76 -21.70 -2.87
CA ILE A 18 -4.20 -20.36 -2.50
C ILE A 18 -3.34 -19.32 -3.21
N SER A 19 -3.97 -18.36 -3.87
CA SER A 19 -3.28 -17.26 -4.55
C SER A 19 -2.71 -16.23 -3.57
N GLY A 20 -1.89 -15.31 -4.08
CA GLY A 20 -1.34 -14.24 -3.26
C GLY A 20 -2.42 -13.32 -2.69
N ALA A 21 -2.20 -12.84 -1.47
CA ALA A 21 -3.15 -12.04 -0.72
C ALA A 21 -3.49 -10.72 -1.44
N LYS A 22 -4.76 -10.53 -1.82
CA LYS A 22 -5.24 -9.30 -2.45
C LYS A 22 -4.85 -8.07 -1.63
N ASN A 23 -5.14 -8.07 -0.33
CA ASN A 23 -4.94 -6.91 0.53
C ASN A 23 -3.46 -6.59 0.75
N ALA A 24 -2.57 -7.59 0.65
CA ALA A 24 -1.13 -7.37 0.64
C ALA A 24 -0.67 -6.79 -0.70
N ALA A 25 -1.08 -7.37 -1.81
CA ALA A 25 -0.68 -6.94 -3.15
C ALA A 25 -1.00 -5.46 -3.43
N VAL A 26 -2.23 -5.01 -3.07
CA VAL A 26 -2.66 -3.62 -3.30
C VAL A 26 -1.94 -2.59 -2.42
N ALA A 27 -1.19 -3.01 -1.41
CA ALA A 27 -0.31 -2.16 -0.61
C ALA A 27 1.16 -2.29 -1.01
N ILE A 28 1.65 -3.51 -1.29
CA ILE A 28 3.04 -3.78 -1.67
C ILE A 28 3.37 -3.19 -3.04
N ILE A 29 2.44 -3.26 -4.01
CA ILE A 29 2.67 -2.70 -5.35
C ILE A 29 2.93 -1.18 -5.30
N PRO A 30 2.08 -0.33 -4.68
CA PRO A 30 2.42 1.08 -4.51
C PRO A 30 3.63 1.31 -3.58
N ALA A 31 3.91 0.44 -2.60
CA ALA A 31 5.10 0.55 -1.77
C ALA A 31 6.42 0.40 -2.56
N ALA A 32 6.41 -0.22 -3.73
CA ALA A 32 7.56 -0.24 -4.65
C ALA A 32 8.01 1.17 -5.07
N LEU A 33 7.12 2.17 -5.02
CA LEU A 33 7.49 3.58 -5.23
C LEU A 33 8.57 4.08 -4.26
N LEU A 34 8.65 3.52 -3.06
CA LEU A 34 9.62 3.91 -2.04
C LEU A 34 11.04 3.39 -2.32
N VAL A 35 11.16 2.42 -3.23
CA VAL A 35 12.40 1.68 -3.45
C VAL A 35 13.24 2.33 -4.55
N ASP A 36 14.53 2.57 -4.26
CA ASP A 36 15.53 3.00 -5.23
C ASP A 36 16.21 1.78 -5.85
N GLY A 37 15.50 1.12 -6.77
CA GLY A 37 15.95 -0.10 -7.42
C GLY A 37 14.81 -0.84 -8.10
N VAL A 38 15.09 -2.07 -8.55
CA VAL A 38 14.10 -2.96 -9.14
C VAL A 38 13.52 -3.85 -8.04
N CYS A 39 12.20 -3.81 -7.90
CA CYS A 39 11.44 -4.75 -7.06
C CYS A 39 10.91 -5.88 -7.93
N ARG A 40 11.33 -7.12 -7.67
CA ARG A 40 10.68 -8.31 -8.19
C ARG A 40 9.67 -8.81 -7.16
N ILE A 41 8.40 -8.79 -7.52
CA ILE A 41 7.29 -9.20 -6.66
C ILE A 41 6.69 -10.47 -7.22
N GLU A 42 6.61 -11.52 -6.41
CA GLU A 42 6.12 -12.85 -6.76
C GLU A 42 4.82 -13.17 -6.01
N ASN A 43 4.12 -14.22 -6.44
CA ASN A 43 2.81 -14.63 -5.93
C ASN A 43 1.75 -13.52 -6.02
N ILE A 44 1.74 -12.80 -7.15
CA ILE A 44 0.76 -11.72 -7.40
C ILE A 44 -0.59 -12.35 -7.76
N PRO A 45 -1.71 -11.94 -7.11
CA PRO A 45 -3.04 -12.43 -7.46
C PRO A 45 -3.51 -11.85 -8.79
N GLN A 46 -4.27 -12.66 -9.56
CA GLN A 46 -4.84 -12.28 -10.85
C GLN A 46 -6.15 -11.51 -10.68
N ILE A 47 -6.04 -10.24 -10.28
CA ILE A 47 -7.19 -9.35 -10.03
C ILE A 47 -7.05 -8.02 -10.74
N SER A 48 -8.18 -7.40 -11.07
CA SER A 48 -8.25 -6.12 -11.80
C SER A 48 -7.54 -4.97 -11.07
N ASP A 49 -7.56 -4.96 -9.73
CA ASP A 49 -6.93 -3.93 -8.92
C ASP A 49 -5.41 -3.91 -9.14
N VAL A 50 -4.78 -5.08 -9.26
CA VAL A 50 -3.34 -5.23 -9.55
C VAL A 50 -3.00 -4.67 -10.93
N THR A 51 -3.75 -5.06 -11.95
CA THR A 51 -3.54 -4.58 -13.33
C THR A 51 -3.68 -3.05 -13.40
N LEU A 52 -4.65 -2.50 -12.67
CA LEU A 52 -4.86 -1.05 -12.64
C LEU A 52 -3.71 -0.33 -11.91
N PHE A 53 -3.17 -0.90 -10.83
CA PHE A 53 -1.97 -0.34 -10.19
C PHE A 53 -0.76 -0.35 -11.13
N PHE A 54 -0.56 -1.40 -11.93
CA PHE A 54 0.50 -1.41 -12.92
C PHE A 54 0.35 -0.25 -13.93
N SER A 55 -0.87 0.00 -14.39
CA SER A 55 -1.15 1.12 -15.29
C SER A 55 -0.92 2.48 -14.61
N ILE A 56 -1.27 2.63 -13.34
CA ILE A 56 -1.02 3.86 -12.57
C ILE A 56 0.49 4.08 -12.38
N LEU A 57 1.25 3.04 -12.03
CA LEU A 57 2.70 3.16 -11.88
C LEU A 57 3.40 3.52 -13.18
N ASP A 58 2.98 2.93 -14.30
CA ASP A 58 3.50 3.25 -15.64
C ASP A 58 3.19 4.72 -16.01
N GLU A 59 1.98 5.20 -15.77
CA GLU A 59 1.59 6.60 -15.94
C GLU A 59 2.45 7.56 -15.09
N LEU A 60 2.78 7.19 -13.85
CA LEU A 60 3.67 7.97 -12.99
C LEU A 60 5.13 7.97 -13.48
N GLY A 61 5.47 7.11 -14.45
CA GLY A 61 6.80 6.99 -15.06
C GLY A 61 7.65 5.85 -14.52
N ALA A 62 7.08 4.90 -13.77
CA ALA A 62 7.75 3.65 -13.43
C ALA A 62 7.85 2.73 -14.66
N ARG A 63 8.78 1.79 -14.62
CA ARG A 63 8.87 0.71 -15.61
C ARG A 63 8.30 -0.56 -15.00
N VAL A 64 7.18 -1.05 -15.52
CA VAL A 64 6.51 -2.26 -15.06
C VAL A 64 6.71 -3.36 -16.09
N ARG A 65 7.33 -4.47 -15.71
CA ARG A 65 7.56 -5.64 -16.56
C ARG A 65 6.90 -6.88 -15.98
N VAL A 66 5.77 -7.29 -16.53
CA VAL A 66 5.12 -8.54 -16.17
C VAL A 66 5.96 -9.71 -16.67
N LEU A 67 6.44 -10.57 -15.77
CA LEU A 67 7.28 -11.72 -16.09
C LEU A 67 6.44 -12.94 -16.43
N ASN A 68 5.37 -13.15 -15.66
CA ASN A 68 4.37 -14.21 -15.86
C ASN A 68 3.09 -13.84 -15.09
N GLN A 69 2.13 -14.76 -15.01
CA GLN A 69 0.85 -14.53 -14.32
C GLN A 69 0.99 -14.19 -12.83
N HIS A 70 2.10 -14.55 -12.19
CA HIS A 70 2.29 -14.43 -10.75
C HIS A 70 3.53 -13.63 -10.35
N ALA A 71 4.23 -13.00 -11.32
CA ALA A 71 5.43 -12.25 -11.03
C ALA A 71 5.58 -11.00 -11.91
N VAL A 72 6.05 -9.91 -11.30
CA VAL A 72 6.30 -8.61 -11.94
C VAL A 72 7.62 -8.04 -11.45
N GLU A 73 8.31 -7.30 -12.31
CA GLU A 73 9.37 -6.38 -11.93
C GLU A 73 8.89 -4.94 -12.06
N ILE A 74 9.15 -4.16 -11.02
CA ILE A 74 8.78 -2.74 -10.94
C ILE A 74 10.04 -1.93 -10.64
N ASP A 75 10.37 -0.99 -11.54
CA ASP A 75 11.47 -0.05 -11.37
C ASP A 75 10.92 1.37 -11.30
N CYS A 76 10.95 1.94 -10.09
CA CYS A 76 10.43 3.28 -9.83
C CYS A 76 11.48 4.39 -9.87
N ARG A 77 12.72 4.12 -10.29
CA ARG A 77 13.78 5.16 -10.42
C ARG A 77 13.45 6.23 -11.44
N THR A 78 12.60 5.92 -12.41
CA THR A 78 12.19 6.83 -13.49
C THR A 78 10.88 7.56 -13.25
N VAL A 79 10.26 7.38 -12.08
CA VAL A 79 9.04 8.10 -11.68
C VAL A 79 9.29 9.60 -11.64
N ARG A 80 8.39 10.38 -12.25
CA ARG A 80 8.50 11.83 -12.43
C ARG A 80 7.25 12.59 -12.01
N SER A 81 6.15 11.89 -11.71
CA SER A 81 4.88 12.49 -11.30
C SER A 81 4.46 11.96 -9.93
N THR A 82 3.93 12.85 -9.09
CA THR A 82 3.30 12.54 -7.80
C THR A 82 1.77 12.63 -7.89
N HIS A 83 1.24 12.71 -9.11
CA HIS A 83 -0.17 12.96 -9.40
C HIS A 83 -0.70 11.92 -10.39
N PRO A 84 -1.22 10.78 -9.94
CA PRO A 84 -1.92 9.83 -10.82
C PRO A 84 -3.20 10.45 -11.37
N SER A 85 -3.60 10.07 -12.59
CA SER A 85 -4.81 10.60 -13.20
C SER A 85 -6.04 10.32 -12.36
N TYR A 86 -6.97 11.28 -12.36
CA TYR A 86 -8.22 11.22 -11.62
C TYR A 86 -9.03 9.97 -11.99
N ASP A 87 -9.15 9.70 -13.30
CA ASP A 87 -9.98 8.60 -13.79
C ASP A 87 -9.44 7.23 -13.40
N MET A 88 -8.13 7.03 -13.35
CA MET A 88 -7.53 5.77 -12.90
C MET A 88 -7.58 5.62 -11.39
N ALA A 89 -7.22 6.65 -10.63
CA ALA A 89 -7.20 6.59 -9.19
C ALA A 89 -8.60 6.35 -8.57
N ARG A 90 -9.68 6.91 -9.14
CA ARG A 90 -11.06 6.67 -8.68
C ARG A 90 -11.54 5.25 -8.87
N ARG A 91 -11.01 4.50 -9.83
CA ARG A 91 -11.51 3.16 -10.18
C ARG A 91 -11.19 2.11 -9.13
N ILE A 92 -10.15 2.32 -8.33
CA ILE A 92 -9.81 1.45 -7.21
C ILE A 92 -9.75 2.24 -5.91
N ARG A 93 -10.39 1.67 -4.89
CA ARG A 93 -10.36 2.27 -3.57
C ARG A 93 -8.95 2.30 -2.97
N ALA A 94 -8.16 1.26 -3.21
CA ALA A 94 -6.80 1.14 -2.70
C ALA A 94 -5.83 2.22 -3.23
N SER A 95 -6.25 3.07 -4.19
CA SER A 95 -5.44 4.18 -4.70
C SER A 95 -4.94 5.13 -3.61
N TYR A 96 -5.63 5.20 -2.46
CA TYR A 96 -5.16 6.02 -1.33
C TYR A 96 -3.81 5.55 -0.75
N TYR A 97 -3.37 4.30 -1.01
CA TYR A 97 -2.03 3.86 -0.63
C TYR A 97 -0.91 4.60 -1.37
N LEU A 98 -1.23 5.16 -2.55
CA LEU A 98 -0.30 6.04 -3.26
C LEU A 98 0.04 7.29 -2.46
N LEU A 99 -0.88 7.78 -1.57
CA LEU A 99 -0.60 8.94 -0.72
C LEU A 99 0.63 8.72 0.16
N GLY A 100 0.66 7.62 0.93
CA GLY A 100 1.77 7.31 1.82
C GLY A 100 3.07 7.03 1.08
N ALA A 101 2.99 6.29 -0.04
CA ALA A 101 4.16 5.95 -0.83
C ALA A 101 4.78 7.18 -1.53
N LEU A 102 3.97 8.01 -2.19
CA LEU A 102 4.44 9.21 -2.87
C LEU A 102 4.92 10.27 -1.88
N LEU A 103 4.14 10.52 -0.82
CA LEU A 103 4.50 11.48 0.22
C LEU A 103 5.80 11.08 0.93
N GLY A 104 5.98 9.78 1.24
CA GLY A 104 7.18 9.26 1.89
C GLY A 104 8.43 9.41 1.03
N ARG A 105 8.34 9.23 -0.29
CA ARG A 105 9.50 9.31 -1.18
C ARG A 105 9.76 10.70 -1.74
N PHE A 106 8.71 11.39 -2.18
CA PHE A 106 8.85 12.65 -2.90
C PHE A 106 8.50 13.88 -2.05
N GLY A 107 8.01 13.68 -0.82
CA GLY A 107 7.55 14.75 0.04
C GLY A 107 6.22 15.38 -0.39
N GLU A 108 5.60 14.88 -1.46
CA GLU A 108 4.36 15.40 -2.01
C GLU A 108 3.54 14.29 -2.66
N ALA A 109 2.22 14.37 -2.53
CA ALA A 109 1.28 13.47 -3.20
C ALA A 109 -0.05 14.17 -3.44
N THR A 110 -0.64 13.96 -4.63
CA THR A 110 -2.02 14.37 -4.93
C THR A 110 -2.76 13.18 -5.52
N VAL A 111 -3.75 12.68 -4.81
CA VAL A 111 -4.53 11.50 -5.23
C VAL A 111 -6.00 11.84 -5.20
N ALA A 112 -6.76 11.39 -6.21
CA ALA A 112 -8.20 11.58 -6.24
C ALA A 112 -8.83 10.99 -4.97
N MET A 113 -9.81 11.68 -4.40
CA MET A 113 -10.58 11.13 -3.28
C MET A 113 -11.15 9.77 -3.70
N PRO A 114 -10.86 8.70 -2.95
CA PRO A 114 -11.29 7.36 -3.35
C PRO A 114 -12.80 7.29 -3.51
N GLY A 115 -13.26 6.75 -4.63
CA GLY A 115 -14.68 6.58 -4.94
C GLY A 115 -15.38 5.72 -3.87
N GLY A 116 -16.67 5.96 -3.68
CA GLY A 116 -17.48 5.19 -2.74
C GLY A 116 -17.52 3.71 -3.12
N CYS A 117 -17.32 2.84 -2.16
CA CYS A 117 -17.66 1.43 -2.30
C CYS A 117 -19.14 1.27 -1.91
N ASN A 118 -19.86 0.30 -2.49
CA ASN A 118 -21.25 -0.01 -2.14
C ASN A 118 -21.46 -0.36 -0.64
N PHE A 119 -20.39 -0.50 0.12
CA PHE A 119 -20.37 -0.78 1.57
C PHE A 119 -20.33 0.48 2.46
N GLY A 120 -20.59 1.68 1.92
CA GLY A 120 -20.72 2.94 2.68
C GLY A 120 -19.46 3.81 2.72
N VAL A 121 -19.58 4.93 3.45
CA VAL A 121 -18.50 5.91 3.63
C VAL A 121 -17.41 5.29 4.50
N ARG A 122 -16.19 5.32 4.00
CA ARG A 122 -15.00 4.92 4.77
C ARG A 122 -14.08 6.13 4.82
N PRO A 123 -14.05 6.85 5.92
CA PRO A 123 -13.27 8.07 6.06
C PRO A 123 -11.76 7.78 5.97
N ILE A 124 -11.00 8.78 5.55
CA ILE A 124 -9.52 8.75 5.52
C ILE A 124 -8.92 9.62 6.62
N ASP A 125 -9.71 10.01 7.61
CA ASP A 125 -9.36 10.87 8.72
C ASP A 125 -8.10 10.39 9.47
N GLN A 126 -8.00 9.07 9.73
CA GLN A 126 -6.84 8.50 10.41
C GLN A 126 -5.56 8.56 9.54
N HIS A 127 -5.68 8.46 8.21
CA HIS A 127 -4.55 8.67 7.29
C HIS A 127 -4.07 10.12 7.37
N VAL A 128 -4.99 11.05 7.26
CA VAL A 128 -4.71 12.50 7.31
C VAL A 128 -4.13 12.89 8.66
N LYS A 129 -4.68 12.36 9.77
CA LYS A 129 -4.15 12.55 11.12
C LYS A 129 -2.68 12.12 11.22
N GLY A 130 -2.36 10.93 10.71
CA GLY A 130 -0.99 10.42 10.71
C GLY A 130 -0.05 11.30 9.88
N PHE A 131 -0.42 11.69 8.68
CA PHE A 131 0.40 12.55 7.83
C PHE A 131 0.63 13.93 8.45
N ARG A 132 -0.42 14.54 9.05
CA ARG A 132 -0.29 15.82 9.76
C ARG A 132 0.63 15.70 10.99
N ALA A 133 0.54 14.63 11.76
CA ALA A 133 1.42 14.37 12.88
C ALA A 133 2.91 14.28 12.44
N MET A 134 3.15 13.73 11.26
CA MET A 134 4.48 13.64 10.64
C MET A 134 4.93 14.94 9.93
N GLY A 135 4.19 16.04 10.07
CA GLY A 135 4.56 17.36 9.54
C GLY A 135 4.09 17.64 8.12
N ALA A 136 3.17 16.84 7.55
CA ALA A 136 2.56 17.17 6.28
C ALA A 136 1.44 18.20 6.42
N GLU A 137 1.32 19.09 5.45
CA GLU A 137 0.12 19.87 5.18
C GLU A 137 -0.81 19.03 4.29
N VAL A 138 -2.06 18.85 4.73
CA VAL A 138 -3.03 18.03 4.00
C VAL A 138 -4.29 18.84 3.75
N THR A 139 -4.69 18.94 2.48
CA THR A 139 -5.97 19.50 2.03
C THR A 139 -6.83 18.40 1.42
N GLU A 140 -8.13 18.47 1.68
CA GLU A 140 -9.12 17.48 1.30
C GLU A 140 -10.21 18.13 0.45
N GLY A 141 -10.62 17.46 -0.63
CA GLY A 141 -11.63 17.91 -1.57
C GLY A 141 -11.92 16.79 -2.57
N ASN A 142 -12.02 17.11 -3.86
CA ASN A 142 -12.07 16.08 -4.92
C ASN A 142 -10.76 15.29 -5.01
N PHE A 143 -9.67 15.90 -4.54
CA PHE A 143 -8.37 15.29 -4.36
C PHE A 143 -7.93 15.43 -2.90
N VAL A 144 -7.12 14.51 -2.44
CA VAL A 144 -6.30 14.65 -1.25
C VAL A 144 -4.93 15.09 -1.72
N HIS A 145 -4.53 16.29 -1.31
CA HIS A 145 -3.18 16.79 -1.53
C HIS A 145 -2.44 16.81 -0.20
N ALA A 146 -1.27 16.21 -0.15
CA ALA A 146 -0.41 16.16 1.01
C ALA A 146 1.01 16.59 0.62
N ALA A 147 1.61 17.49 1.40
CA ALA A 147 2.96 17.97 1.17
C ALA A 147 3.74 18.10 2.48
N ALA A 148 4.94 17.54 2.54
CA ALA A 148 5.82 17.62 3.69
C ALA A 148 6.47 19.00 3.77
N ARG A 149 6.41 19.64 4.93
CA ARG A 149 7.12 20.90 5.17
C ARG A 149 8.62 20.67 5.08
N GLY A 150 9.29 21.33 4.16
CA GLY A 150 10.71 21.14 3.92
C GLY A 150 11.07 19.94 3.04
N GLY A 151 10.08 19.31 2.38
CA GLY A 151 10.26 18.26 1.39
C GLY A 151 10.46 16.85 1.96
N ARG A 152 10.53 16.68 3.28
CA ARG A 152 10.64 15.38 3.95
C ARG A 152 9.79 15.34 5.21
N LEU A 153 9.19 14.19 5.49
CA LEU A 153 8.43 13.97 6.71
C LEU A 153 9.34 13.80 7.91
N ALA A 154 8.85 14.15 9.10
CA ALA A 154 9.51 13.90 10.39
C ALA A 154 8.84 12.73 11.12
N GLY A 155 9.64 11.98 11.87
CA GLY A 155 9.15 10.94 12.76
C GLY A 155 8.22 11.51 13.83
N ALA A 156 7.16 10.77 14.19
CA ALA A 156 6.14 11.21 15.12
C ALA A 156 5.52 10.04 15.90
N ASN A 157 4.89 10.35 17.02
CA ASN A 157 3.99 9.41 17.71
C ASN A 157 2.57 9.62 17.16
N VAL A 158 2.02 8.58 16.56
CA VAL A 158 0.69 8.58 15.94
C VAL A 158 -0.20 7.60 16.67
N TYR A 159 -1.11 8.12 17.50
CA TYR A 159 -2.16 7.32 18.11
C TYR A 159 -3.38 7.28 17.20
N MET A 160 -3.83 6.07 16.85
CA MET A 160 -5.02 5.85 16.03
C MET A 160 -6.26 5.86 16.91
N ASP A 161 -7.22 6.79 16.66
CA ASP A 161 -8.46 6.87 17.45
C ASP A 161 -9.33 5.63 17.26
N VAL A 162 -9.27 5.06 16.06
CA VAL A 162 -9.87 3.77 15.71
C VAL A 162 -8.85 2.92 14.96
N VAL A 163 -8.87 1.61 15.19
CA VAL A 163 -8.02 0.67 14.46
C VAL A 163 -8.38 0.73 12.97
N SER A 164 -7.40 1.06 12.13
CA SER A 164 -7.57 1.19 10.69
C SER A 164 -6.43 0.54 9.94
N VAL A 165 -6.73 -0.54 9.21
CA VAL A 165 -5.77 -1.24 8.35
C VAL A 165 -5.15 -0.28 7.34
N GLY A 166 -6.00 0.46 6.62
CA GLY A 166 -5.55 1.37 5.58
C GLY A 166 -4.63 2.47 6.09
N ALA A 167 -4.99 3.09 7.22
CA ALA A 167 -4.18 4.15 7.81
C ALA A 167 -2.86 3.60 8.37
N THR A 168 -2.88 2.43 9.04
CA THR A 168 -1.66 1.77 9.54
C THR A 168 -0.65 1.56 8.41
N MET A 169 -1.08 0.97 7.28
CA MET A 169 -0.22 0.70 6.14
C MET A 169 0.26 1.99 5.46
N ASN A 170 -0.61 2.97 5.32
CA ASN A 170 -0.30 4.23 4.65
C ASN A 170 0.69 5.09 5.45
N ILE A 171 0.49 5.18 6.78
CA ILE A 171 1.43 5.84 7.68
C ILE A 171 2.76 5.09 7.73
N MET A 172 2.74 3.75 7.73
CA MET A 172 3.95 2.94 7.64
C MET A 172 4.78 3.28 6.40
N MET A 173 4.16 3.32 5.21
CA MET A 173 4.83 3.70 3.98
C MET A 173 5.40 5.11 4.02
N ALA A 174 4.65 6.07 4.56
CA ALA A 174 5.12 7.45 4.69
C ALA A 174 6.32 7.57 5.66
N ALA A 175 6.39 6.69 6.68
CA ALA A 175 7.39 6.77 7.75
C ALA A 175 8.75 6.17 7.41
N VAL A 176 8.83 5.22 6.46
CA VAL A 176 10.08 4.47 6.22
C VAL A 176 11.25 5.32 5.72
N LEU A 177 10.98 6.47 5.09
CA LEU A 177 11.99 7.43 4.64
C LEU A 177 11.92 8.76 5.42
N ALA A 178 11.14 8.86 6.49
CA ALA A 178 11.02 10.07 7.31
C ALA A 178 12.27 10.30 8.18
N ASP A 179 12.50 11.54 8.58
CA ASP A 179 13.61 11.87 9.50
C ASP A 179 13.24 11.48 10.94
N GLY A 180 14.00 10.56 11.53
CA GLY A 180 13.79 10.12 12.91
C GLY A 180 12.97 8.84 13.04
N THR A 181 12.17 8.72 14.08
CA THR A 181 11.40 7.51 14.41
C THR A 181 9.91 7.83 14.50
N THR A 182 9.10 7.02 13.84
CA THR A 182 7.63 7.06 13.96
C THR A 182 7.17 5.87 14.78
N THR A 183 6.26 6.10 15.72
CA THR A 183 5.53 5.04 16.44
C THR A 183 4.05 5.16 16.11
N ILE A 184 3.46 4.08 15.62
CA ILE A 184 2.01 3.97 15.40
C ILE A 184 1.44 3.17 16.57
N GLU A 185 0.56 3.77 17.36
CA GLU A 185 -0.13 3.14 18.47
C GLU A 185 -1.60 2.86 18.12
N ASN A 186 -2.18 1.83 18.69
CA ASN A 186 -3.49 1.28 18.34
C ASN A 186 -3.54 0.85 16.87
N ALA A 187 -2.42 0.32 16.37
CA ALA A 187 -2.26 -0.14 15.01
C ALA A 187 -3.11 -1.39 14.71
N ALA A 188 -3.50 -1.58 13.46
CA ALA A 188 -4.12 -2.80 12.98
C ALA A 188 -3.08 -3.95 12.92
N LYS A 189 -3.53 -5.21 13.05
CA LYS A 189 -2.66 -6.39 13.28
C LYS A 189 -2.75 -7.46 12.19
N GLU A 190 -3.53 -7.21 11.15
CA GLU A 190 -3.82 -8.17 10.10
C GLU A 190 -2.56 -8.68 9.40
N PRO A 191 -2.53 -9.93 8.92
CA PRO A 191 -1.36 -10.54 8.29
C PRO A 191 -0.77 -9.72 7.13
N HIS A 192 -1.59 -9.05 6.35
CA HIS A 192 -1.12 -8.22 5.23
C HIS A 192 -0.40 -6.93 5.68
N ILE A 193 -0.58 -6.48 6.93
CA ILE A 193 0.24 -5.41 7.54
C ILE A 193 1.63 -5.93 7.86
N VAL A 194 1.72 -7.14 8.40
CA VAL A 194 2.99 -7.82 8.64
C VAL A 194 3.72 -8.06 7.32
N ASP A 195 2.99 -8.45 6.29
CA ASP A 195 3.54 -8.70 4.94
C ASP A 195 4.13 -7.42 4.31
N LEU A 196 3.40 -6.29 4.40
CA LEU A 196 3.94 -5.00 3.96
C LEU A 196 5.20 -4.61 4.74
N ALA A 197 5.23 -4.80 6.06
CA ALA A 197 6.41 -4.52 6.89
C ALA A 197 7.59 -5.42 6.50
N ASN A 198 7.34 -6.71 6.23
CA ASN A 198 8.36 -7.65 5.77
C ASN A 198 8.89 -7.28 4.39
N PHE A 199 8.02 -6.89 3.45
CA PHE A 199 8.43 -6.36 2.16
C PHE A 199 9.36 -5.16 2.33
N LEU A 200 8.95 -4.14 3.09
CA LEU A 200 9.75 -2.93 3.31
C LEU A 200 11.08 -3.24 4.02
N ASN A 201 11.06 -4.12 5.04
CA ASN A 201 12.27 -4.55 5.73
C ASN A 201 13.22 -5.32 4.81
N SER A 202 12.70 -6.15 3.91
CA SER A 202 13.53 -6.87 2.92
C SER A 202 14.20 -5.92 1.92
N MET A 203 13.65 -4.70 1.75
CA MET A 203 14.22 -3.63 0.93
C MET A 203 15.14 -2.67 1.74
N GLY A 204 15.31 -2.90 3.06
CA GLY A 204 16.22 -2.14 3.91
C GLY A 204 15.57 -1.18 4.91
N ALA A 205 14.25 -1.24 5.12
CA ALA A 205 13.59 -0.49 6.19
C ALA A 205 13.92 -1.05 7.58
N ASP A 206 13.64 -0.27 8.63
CA ASP A 206 13.74 -0.70 10.05
C ASP A 206 12.35 -0.56 10.69
N ILE A 207 11.52 -1.59 10.53
CA ILE A 207 10.15 -1.67 11.05
C ILE A 207 10.08 -2.82 12.06
N LYS A 208 9.56 -2.54 13.25
CA LYS A 208 9.37 -3.52 14.34
C LYS A 208 7.96 -3.42 14.89
N GLY A 209 7.43 -4.54 15.39
CA GLY A 209 6.13 -4.60 16.04
C GLY A 209 4.94 -4.76 15.09
N ALA A 210 5.14 -4.93 13.77
CA ALA A 210 4.04 -5.27 12.87
C ALA A 210 3.33 -6.54 13.31
N GLY A 211 1.99 -6.53 13.33
CA GLY A 211 1.16 -7.59 13.91
C GLY A 211 0.82 -7.38 15.39
N THR A 212 1.33 -6.33 16.02
CA THR A 212 0.95 -5.89 17.37
C THR A 212 0.21 -4.55 17.30
N ASP A 213 -0.25 -4.02 18.43
CA ASP A 213 -0.91 -2.71 18.51
C ASP A 213 0.05 -1.52 18.48
N SER A 214 1.37 -1.79 18.53
CA SER A 214 2.39 -0.73 18.46
C SER A 214 3.45 -1.10 17.42
N ILE A 215 3.59 -0.24 16.41
CA ILE A 215 4.56 -0.40 15.31
C ILE A 215 5.55 0.74 15.39
N ARG A 216 6.84 0.40 15.46
CA ARG A 216 7.93 1.37 15.46
C ARG A 216 8.67 1.31 14.12
N ILE A 217 8.84 2.46 13.49
CA ILE A 217 9.50 2.63 12.20
C ILE A 217 10.63 3.64 12.40
N LYS A 218 11.87 3.21 12.20
CA LYS A 218 13.01 4.12 12.14
C LYS A 218 13.25 4.47 10.66
N GLY A 219 13.14 5.74 10.32
CA GLY A 219 13.36 6.17 8.95
C GLY A 219 14.80 5.92 8.49
N VAL A 220 14.93 5.55 7.22
CA VAL A 220 16.21 5.26 6.57
C VAL A 220 16.44 6.24 5.41
N GLU A 221 17.67 6.35 4.93
CA GLU A 221 17.98 7.26 3.82
C GLU A 221 17.42 6.77 2.48
N ARG A 222 17.44 5.44 2.25
CA ARG A 222 16.94 4.81 1.01
C ARG A 222 16.57 3.36 1.25
N LEU A 223 15.68 2.86 0.39
CA LEU A 223 15.38 1.43 0.25
C LEU A 223 16.01 0.91 -1.06
N SER A 224 16.54 -0.30 -1.03
CA SER A 224 17.19 -0.95 -2.18
C SER A 224 16.29 -2.00 -2.81
N GLY A 225 16.43 -2.23 -4.12
CA GLY A 225 15.68 -3.26 -4.83
C GLY A 225 15.97 -4.68 -4.34
N GLY A 226 15.03 -5.58 -4.58
CA GLY A 226 15.12 -6.98 -4.18
C GLY A 226 13.97 -7.82 -4.71
N THR A 227 13.91 -9.07 -4.27
CA THR A 227 12.81 -10.00 -4.59
C THR A 227 11.98 -10.27 -3.35
N TYR A 228 10.66 -10.24 -3.50
CA TYR A 228 9.71 -10.51 -2.44
C TYR A 228 8.55 -11.37 -2.94
N CYS A 229 8.09 -12.31 -2.12
CA CYS A 229 6.95 -13.17 -2.39
C CYS A 229 5.80 -12.78 -1.45
N ILE A 230 4.65 -12.39 -2.01
CA ILE A 230 3.44 -12.04 -1.27
C ILE A 230 2.89 -13.28 -0.56
N ILE A 231 2.42 -13.15 0.67
CA ILE A 231 1.80 -14.24 1.44
C ILE A 231 0.54 -14.77 0.74
N PRO A 232 0.16 -16.05 0.95
CA PRO A 232 -1.13 -16.57 0.51
C PRO A 232 -2.31 -15.82 1.14
N ASP A 233 -3.44 -15.73 0.42
CA ASP A 233 -4.62 -15.02 0.90
C ASP A 233 -5.39 -15.82 1.94
N GLN A 234 -5.40 -15.35 3.18
CA GLN A 234 -6.17 -15.96 4.28
C GLN A 234 -7.68 -15.92 4.06
N ILE A 235 -8.18 -14.92 3.31
CA ILE A 235 -9.61 -14.78 3.02
C ILE A 235 -10.03 -15.83 2.00
N GLU A 236 -9.24 -16.01 0.93
CA GLU A 236 -9.45 -17.08 -0.06
C GLU A 236 -9.38 -18.46 0.59
N ALA A 237 -8.42 -18.67 1.50
CA ALA A 237 -8.27 -19.95 2.20
C ALA A 237 -9.45 -20.26 3.15
N GLY A 238 -10.08 -19.23 3.70
CA GLY A 238 -11.19 -19.35 4.65
C GLY A 238 -12.58 -19.39 4.02
N THR A 239 -12.70 -19.12 2.73
CA THR A 239 -13.97 -19.12 1.98
C THR A 239 -14.13 -20.34 1.11
#